data_9395a36ec5e89f78e43b07eb55f8d9c3
#
_entry.id   9395a36ec5e89f78e43b07eb55f8d9c3
#
_cell.length_a   1.000
_cell.length_b   1.000
_cell.length_c   1.000
_cell.angle_alpha   90.00
_cell.angle_beta   90.00
_cell.angle_gamma   90.00
#
_symmetry.space_group_name_H-M   'P 1'
#
loop_
_entity.id
_entity.type
_entity.pdbx_description
1 polymer ?
#
loop_
_entity_poly.entity_id
_entity_poly.type
_entity_poly.pdbx_seq_one_letter_code
_entity_poly.pdbx_strand_id
1 'polypeptide(L)'
;MSDESLPRDHSQVVTAPAGTFRGTATGAVRSWRGIRYAQAPVGPLRWRDPVAAPAASGEVDATAYGNVCPQKPNPAVPLGDDAVMDEDCLVLNVWAPSESRDTPLPVMVWLHGGAYTFGSSSQPLFDAASFVTRGDVVIVTVNYRLGAFGFLDLAGLLPEGGFDRNLAVKDALLALRWVQENISAFGGDAGRVTVFGESAGGGLVTTLLATPSAEGLFTRAIAQSSPASSMYGTERARDVAARFVHELGIDSTDAAAVAGALRAASVDDIVAASMSVYAAVPDEAPGTLAFAPVIDGELIPEAPVTVLREGRGIRVPLLIGTNKDEASLFKFMKSPLIPITDDRIRQMFTDMAEDNPTIALPAVAQVQTAYENVRQRAVGLGIARDIGFRMPTLWIAEGHSTVADVWLYRFDHAAPFLRLLGLGATHATELPYLWGNLSSGPKDPTFRLGGRRAAEEISVRMQERWTAFAHGRSPDSPTAKDAPAWAPYYAGETDNSRQTLVIERQDTLVADLDAPLRAAWGDEVLDFR
;
A
#
# COMPACT_ATOMS: atom_id res chain seq x y z
N MET A 1 -5.04 43.91 28.06
CA MET A 1 -6.26 43.15 27.79
C MET A 1 -5.84 41.70 27.75
N SER A 2 -6.22 40.99 28.80
CA SER A 2 -5.90 39.60 29.06
C SER A 2 -6.59 38.71 28.01
N ASP A 3 -5.79 37.95 27.29
CA ASP A 3 -6.23 36.87 26.41
C ASP A 3 -6.76 35.74 27.32
N GLU A 4 -8.05 35.76 27.60
CA GLU A 4 -8.75 34.64 28.22
C GLU A 4 -8.96 33.56 27.16
N SER A 5 -7.95 32.71 27.01
CA SER A 5 -8.13 31.45 26.34
C SER A 5 -9.11 30.59 27.15
N LEU A 6 -10.35 30.52 26.69
CA LEU A 6 -11.34 29.54 27.16
C LEU A 6 -10.70 28.15 27.18
N PRO A 7 -10.89 27.33 28.21
CA PRO A 7 -10.44 25.96 28.24
C PRO A 7 -11.15 25.21 27.12
N ARG A 8 -10.40 24.84 26.09
CA ARG A 8 -10.90 23.97 25.05
C ARG A 8 -11.05 22.58 25.65
N ASP A 9 -12.28 22.16 25.95
CA ASP A 9 -12.56 20.75 26.21
C ASP A 9 -12.40 19.99 24.86
N HIS A 10 -11.19 19.50 24.62
CA HIS A 10 -10.82 18.79 23.39
C HIS A 10 -11.03 17.29 23.54
N SER A 11 -11.58 16.80 24.66
CA SER A 11 -11.82 15.38 24.87
C SER A 11 -13.05 14.91 24.11
N GLN A 12 -12.88 13.85 23.32
CA GLN A 12 -13.97 13.15 22.63
C GLN A 12 -13.99 11.71 23.09
N VAL A 13 -15.03 11.32 23.81
CA VAL A 13 -15.18 9.95 24.31
C VAL A 13 -16.17 9.20 23.42
N VAL A 14 -15.76 8.01 22.97
CA VAL A 14 -16.59 7.08 22.18
C VAL A 14 -16.56 5.72 22.86
N THR A 15 -17.74 5.10 22.99
CA THR A 15 -17.87 3.72 23.46
C THR A 15 -18.25 2.81 22.30
N ALA A 16 -17.40 1.84 22.03
CA ALA A 16 -17.50 0.81 20.98
C ALA A 16 -17.43 -0.58 21.62
N PRO A 17 -17.75 -1.67 20.90
CA PRO A 17 -17.56 -3.03 21.39
C PRO A 17 -16.14 -3.32 21.91
N ALA A 18 -15.11 -2.74 21.30
CA ALA A 18 -13.72 -2.90 21.73
C ALA A 18 -13.35 -2.11 23.00
N GLY A 19 -14.20 -1.19 23.50
CA GLY A 19 -13.96 -0.40 24.71
C GLY A 19 -14.39 1.05 24.59
N THR A 20 -14.05 1.83 25.61
CA THR A 20 -14.28 3.28 25.65
C THR A 20 -12.98 4.02 25.36
N PHE A 21 -12.99 4.90 24.37
CA PHE A 21 -11.80 5.58 23.86
C PHE A 21 -11.95 7.10 24.00
N ARG A 22 -10.99 7.75 24.65
CA ARG A 22 -10.90 9.20 24.74
C ARG A 22 -9.94 9.72 23.67
N GLY A 23 -10.47 10.39 22.67
CA GLY A 23 -9.72 11.02 21.58
C GLY A 23 -9.58 12.53 21.74
N THR A 24 -9.27 13.20 20.64
CA THR A 24 -9.14 14.66 20.53
C THR A 24 -10.07 15.23 19.47
N ALA A 25 -10.38 16.53 19.60
CA ALA A 25 -11.03 17.30 18.54
C ALA A 25 -10.18 18.50 18.17
N THR A 26 -9.96 18.71 16.88
CA THR A 26 -9.24 19.85 16.35
C THR A 26 -10.00 20.43 15.17
N GLY A 27 -10.56 21.62 15.33
CA GLY A 27 -11.41 22.22 14.30
C GLY A 27 -12.64 21.35 13.99
N ALA A 28 -12.79 21.00 12.71
CA ALA A 28 -13.91 20.21 12.21
C ALA A 28 -13.68 18.68 12.30
N VAL A 29 -12.63 18.21 12.97
CA VAL A 29 -12.23 16.79 12.97
C VAL A 29 -12.00 16.28 14.37
N ARG A 30 -12.54 15.10 14.66
CA ARG A 30 -12.22 14.27 15.82
C ARG A 30 -11.24 13.19 15.43
N SER A 31 -10.33 12.80 16.33
CA SER A 31 -9.43 11.67 16.09
C SER A 31 -9.21 10.85 17.35
N TRP A 32 -9.07 9.55 17.15
CA TRP A 32 -8.70 8.55 18.14
C TRP A 32 -7.52 7.77 17.58
N ARG A 33 -6.41 7.77 18.29
CA ARG A 33 -5.12 7.27 17.80
C ARG A 33 -4.59 6.17 18.71
N GLY A 34 -3.83 5.23 18.15
CA GLY A 34 -3.20 4.16 18.91
C GLY A 34 -4.17 3.12 19.49
N ILE A 35 -5.34 2.91 18.87
CA ILE A 35 -6.30 1.91 19.30
C ILE A 35 -5.77 0.52 18.91
N ARG A 36 -5.60 -0.38 19.90
CA ARG A 36 -5.21 -1.76 19.64
C ARG A 36 -6.35 -2.54 19.01
N TYR A 37 -6.09 -3.16 17.86
CA TYR A 37 -7.00 -4.12 17.24
C TYR A 37 -6.57 -5.57 17.51
N ALA A 38 -5.30 -5.78 17.91
CA ALA A 38 -4.73 -7.06 18.25
C ALA A 38 -3.94 -7.00 19.56
N GLN A 39 -3.72 -8.15 20.18
CA GLN A 39 -2.75 -8.32 21.27
C GLN A 39 -1.34 -8.07 20.74
N ALA A 40 -0.44 -7.62 21.62
CA ALA A 40 0.97 -7.41 21.28
C ALA A 40 1.58 -8.72 20.75
N PRO A 41 2.15 -8.76 19.53
CA PRO A 41 2.74 -9.96 18.95
C PRO A 41 4.17 -10.22 19.50
N VAL A 42 4.29 -10.29 20.81
CA VAL A 42 5.55 -10.46 21.56
C VAL A 42 5.66 -11.82 22.21
N GLY A 43 6.88 -12.25 22.53
CA GLY A 43 7.14 -13.52 23.23
C GLY A 43 6.51 -14.72 22.51
N PRO A 44 5.57 -15.45 23.15
CA PRO A 44 4.90 -16.60 22.51
C PRO A 44 4.09 -16.26 21.27
N LEU A 45 3.68 -14.99 21.11
CA LEU A 45 2.91 -14.51 19.97
C LEU A 45 3.79 -13.95 18.84
N ARG A 46 5.11 -13.82 19.06
CA ARG A 46 6.02 -13.43 17.99
C ARG A 46 5.98 -14.46 16.87
N TRP A 47 5.79 -14.01 15.63
CA TRP A 47 5.58 -14.84 14.43
C TRP A 47 4.41 -15.83 14.53
N ARG A 48 3.33 -15.42 15.25
CA ARG A 48 2.07 -16.15 15.29
C ARG A 48 0.98 -15.29 14.64
N ASP A 49 -0.10 -15.95 14.29
CA ASP A 49 -1.32 -15.29 13.82
C ASP A 49 -1.75 -14.20 14.81
N PRO A 50 -2.23 -13.04 14.33
CA PRO A 50 -2.67 -11.99 15.23
C PRO A 50 -3.90 -12.45 16.01
N VAL A 51 -3.90 -12.17 17.29
CA VAL A 51 -5.00 -12.46 18.21
C VAL A 51 -5.74 -11.15 18.49
N ALA A 52 -7.06 -11.14 18.34
CA ALA A 52 -7.86 -9.95 18.62
C ALA A 52 -7.58 -9.39 20.02
N ALA A 53 -7.51 -8.08 20.14
CA ALA A 53 -7.38 -7.43 21.43
C ALA A 53 -8.68 -7.67 22.25
N PRO A 54 -8.58 -7.98 23.56
CA PRO A 54 -9.76 -8.04 24.39
C PRO A 54 -10.37 -6.63 24.52
N ALA A 55 -11.68 -6.56 24.72
CA ALA A 55 -12.34 -5.29 25.00
C ALA A 55 -11.73 -4.63 26.26
N ALA A 56 -11.42 -3.35 26.15
CA ALA A 56 -10.85 -2.60 27.25
C ALA A 56 -11.86 -2.46 28.41
N SER A 57 -11.43 -2.72 29.64
CA SER A 57 -12.28 -2.66 30.83
C SER A 57 -12.49 -1.25 31.40
N GLY A 58 -11.83 -0.24 30.83
CA GLY A 58 -11.90 1.16 31.25
C GLY A 58 -11.71 2.11 30.07
N GLU A 59 -11.66 3.42 30.36
CA GLU A 59 -11.38 4.42 29.35
C GLU A 59 -9.90 4.33 28.91
N VAL A 60 -9.70 4.18 27.60
CA VAL A 60 -8.38 4.16 26.95
C VAL A 60 -8.05 5.56 26.46
N ASP A 61 -6.87 6.05 26.78
CA ASP A 61 -6.34 7.28 26.20
C ASP A 61 -5.92 7.03 24.74
N ALA A 62 -6.71 7.54 23.82
CA ALA A 62 -6.48 7.46 22.37
C ALA A 62 -6.13 8.85 21.80
N THR A 63 -5.44 9.69 22.54
CA THR A 63 -5.04 11.05 22.11
C THR A 63 -3.71 11.08 21.37
N ALA A 64 -2.87 10.04 21.52
CA ALA A 64 -1.55 9.91 20.90
C ALA A 64 -1.48 8.69 20.00
N TYR A 65 -0.57 8.70 19.02
CA TYR A 65 -0.27 7.54 18.21
C TYR A 65 0.34 6.43 19.07
N GLY A 66 0.05 5.18 18.72
CA GLY A 66 0.72 4.02 19.29
C GLY A 66 2.09 3.76 18.65
N ASN A 67 2.74 2.69 19.11
CA ASN A 67 4.04 2.28 18.58
C ASN A 67 3.97 1.91 17.10
N VAL A 68 5.11 2.02 16.44
CA VAL A 68 5.31 1.57 15.05
C VAL A 68 6.12 0.27 15.02
N CYS A 69 5.91 -0.56 14.01
CA CYS A 69 6.66 -1.81 13.88
C CYS A 69 8.17 -1.53 13.81
N PRO A 70 9.01 -2.32 14.50
CA PRO A 70 10.45 -2.13 14.48
C PRO A 70 11.02 -2.21 13.07
N GLN A 71 11.80 -1.21 12.70
CA GLN A 71 12.38 -1.04 11.37
C GLN A 71 13.61 -0.14 11.43
N LYS A 72 14.47 -0.20 10.42
CA LYS A 72 15.55 0.78 10.30
C LYS A 72 14.99 2.13 9.83
N PRO A 73 15.36 3.26 10.46
CA PRO A 73 14.95 4.57 9.97
C PRO A 73 15.32 4.79 8.50
N ASN A 74 14.34 5.24 7.71
CA ASN A 74 14.50 5.49 6.28
C ASN A 74 14.10 6.95 5.95
N PRO A 75 15.04 7.80 5.50
CA PRO A 75 14.73 9.20 5.20
C PRO A 75 13.66 9.41 4.11
N ALA A 76 13.45 8.42 3.23
CA ALA A 76 12.41 8.46 2.20
C ALA A 76 11.01 8.14 2.76
N VAL A 77 10.95 7.56 3.97
CA VAL A 77 9.71 7.15 4.64
C VAL A 77 9.73 7.67 6.08
N PRO A 78 9.60 8.99 6.29
CA PRO A 78 9.70 9.60 7.61
C PRO A 78 8.54 9.17 8.51
N LEU A 79 8.83 8.70 9.71
CA LEU A 79 7.84 8.19 10.66
C LEU A 79 7.24 9.29 11.57
N GLY A 80 7.84 10.47 11.61
CA GLY A 80 7.57 11.51 12.61
C GLY A 80 8.57 11.47 13.77
N ASP A 81 8.74 12.61 14.41
CA ASP A 81 9.79 12.79 15.45
C ASP A 81 9.49 12.01 16.76
N ASP A 82 8.20 11.75 17.03
CA ASP A 82 7.74 11.09 18.27
C ASP A 82 7.48 9.59 18.07
N ALA A 83 7.86 8.99 16.93
CA ALA A 83 7.59 7.59 16.65
C ALA A 83 8.44 6.66 17.55
N VAL A 84 7.77 5.82 18.33
CA VAL A 84 8.38 4.79 19.16
C VAL A 84 8.28 3.45 18.45
N MET A 85 9.39 2.75 18.29
CA MET A 85 9.44 1.43 17.65
C MET A 85 9.30 0.34 18.70
N ASP A 86 8.30 -0.53 18.52
CA ASP A 86 8.07 -1.69 19.41
C ASP A 86 7.29 -2.77 18.64
N GLU A 87 7.48 -4.03 19.00
CA GLU A 87 6.68 -5.13 18.44
C GLU A 87 5.19 -5.01 18.79
N ASP A 88 4.83 -4.34 19.90
CA ASP A 88 3.47 -3.98 20.27
C ASP A 88 2.96 -2.82 19.40
N CYS A 89 2.86 -3.07 18.09
CA CYS A 89 2.57 -2.08 17.05
C CYS A 89 1.23 -2.30 16.33
N LEU A 90 0.45 -3.32 16.69
CA LEU A 90 -0.81 -3.66 16.02
C LEU A 90 -1.95 -2.73 16.49
N VAL A 91 -1.87 -1.50 16.02
CA VAL A 91 -2.78 -0.40 16.35
C VAL A 91 -3.33 0.24 15.08
N LEU A 92 -4.46 0.92 15.24
CA LEU A 92 -5.08 1.73 14.20
C LEU A 92 -5.46 3.11 14.75
N ASN A 93 -5.75 4.02 13.83
CA ASN A 93 -6.19 5.38 14.15
C ASN A 93 -7.47 5.67 13.38
N VAL A 94 -8.38 6.46 13.98
CA VAL A 94 -9.67 6.82 13.39
C VAL A 94 -9.81 8.33 13.37
N TRP A 95 -10.25 8.88 12.24
CA TRP A 95 -10.65 10.28 12.08
C TRP A 95 -12.08 10.37 11.59
N ALA A 96 -12.86 11.27 12.17
CA ALA A 96 -14.25 11.51 11.81
C ALA A 96 -14.60 13.01 11.90
N PRO A 97 -15.64 13.50 11.22
CA PRO A 97 -16.13 14.86 11.39
C PRO A 97 -16.51 15.14 12.85
N SER A 98 -16.26 16.38 13.32
CA SER A 98 -16.66 16.80 14.66
C SER A 98 -18.16 16.88 14.82
N GLU A 99 -18.87 17.25 13.78
CA GLU A 99 -20.32 17.29 13.76
C GLU A 99 -20.89 15.89 13.51
N SER A 100 -21.91 15.52 14.30
CA SER A 100 -22.68 14.30 14.03
C SER A 100 -23.42 14.39 12.70
N ARG A 101 -23.56 13.27 12.05
CA ARG A 101 -24.36 13.13 10.83
C ARG A 101 -25.60 12.28 11.13
N ASP A 102 -26.71 12.61 10.47
CA ASP A 102 -27.96 11.83 10.59
C ASP A 102 -27.81 10.42 9.98
N THR A 103 -26.91 10.27 9.01
CA THR A 103 -26.58 8.99 8.37
C THR A 103 -25.11 8.65 8.59
N PRO A 104 -24.79 7.38 8.89
CA PRO A 104 -23.41 6.93 9.01
C PRO A 104 -22.61 7.21 7.72
N LEU A 105 -21.34 7.52 7.85
CA LEU A 105 -20.46 7.92 6.76
C LEU A 105 -19.72 6.72 6.14
N PRO A 106 -19.35 6.77 4.85
CA PRO A 106 -18.43 5.80 4.29
C PRO A 106 -17.12 5.79 5.05
N VAL A 107 -16.51 4.61 5.15
CA VAL A 107 -15.25 4.38 5.84
C VAL A 107 -14.17 4.09 4.81
N MET A 108 -13.02 4.74 4.92
CA MET A 108 -11.86 4.45 4.10
C MET A 108 -10.73 3.94 5.00
N VAL A 109 -10.23 2.71 4.74
CA VAL A 109 -9.20 2.04 5.54
C VAL A 109 -7.89 2.04 4.77
N TRP A 110 -6.90 2.76 5.31
CA TRP A 110 -5.58 2.94 4.70
C TRP A 110 -4.58 1.88 5.13
N LEU A 111 -3.94 1.26 4.14
CA LEU A 111 -2.77 0.40 4.28
C LEU A 111 -1.57 1.13 3.68
N HIS A 112 -0.59 1.46 4.52
CA HIS A 112 0.56 2.26 4.08
C HIS A 112 1.53 1.49 3.21
N GLY A 113 2.35 2.20 2.40
CA GLY A 113 3.45 1.65 1.64
C GLY A 113 4.76 1.54 2.42
N GLY A 114 5.84 1.25 1.71
CA GLY A 114 7.20 1.15 2.26
C GLY A 114 7.88 -0.19 2.00
N ALA A 115 7.65 -0.79 0.84
CA ALA A 115 8.28 -2.05 0.40
C ALA A 115 8.13 -3.19 1.43
N TYR A 116 6.99 -3.25 2.12
CA TYR A 116 6.68 -4.19 3.21
C TYR A 116 7.67 -4.18 4.38
N THR A 117 8.63 -3.25 4.39
CA THR A 117 9.75 -3.19 5.34
C THR A 117 9.76 -1.91 6.16
N PHE A 118 9.20 -0.85 5.62
CA PHE A 118 9.20 0.50 6.22
C PHE A 118 7.79 1.07 6.32
N GLY A 119 7.67 2.13 7.10
CA GLY A 119 6.44 2.91 7.16
C GLY A 119 5.63 2.71 8.42
N SER A 120 4.55 3.46 8.50
CA SER A 120 3.62 3.46 9.63
C SER A 120 2.33 4.19 9.26
N SER A 121 1.24 3.82 9.90
CA SER A 121 -0.05 4.51 9.82
C SER A 121 -0.04 5.92 10.47
N SER A 122 1.00 6.22 11.25
CA SER A 122 1.18 7.48 11.98
C SER A 122 2.11 8.47 11.29
N GLN A 123 2.55 8.19 10.06
CA GLN A 123 3.37 9.14 9.30
C GLN A 123 2.65 10.50 9.18
N PRO A 124 3.34 11.64 9.34
CA PRO A 124 2.73 12.96 9.23
C PRO A 124 2.00 13.21 7.91
N LEU A 125 2.43 12.53 6.85
CA LEU A 125 1.78 12.56 5.54
C LEU A 125 0.33 12.07 5.61
N PHE A 126 0.02 11.14 6.50
CA PHE A 126 -1.29 10.49 6.62
C PHE A 126 -2.22 11.15 7.64
N ASP A 127 -1.96 12.41 8.02
CA ASP A 127 -2.96 13.19 8.76
C ASP A 127 -4.22 13.35 7.89
N ALA A 128 -5.34 12.81 8.38
CA ALA A 128 -6.57 12.69 7.59
C ALA A 128 -7.48 13.92 7.69
N ALA A 129 -7.09 14.98 8.37
CA ALA A 129 -7.96 16.13 8.62
C ALA A 129 -8.53 16.74 7.33
N SER A 130 -7.70 16.90 6.30
CA SER A 130 -8.14 17.41 4.98
C SER A 130 -9.13 16.46 4.30
N PHE A 131 -8.86 15.17 4.33
CA PHE A 131 -9.71 14.13 3.74
C PHE A 131 -11.10 14.11 4.39
N VAL A 132 -11.15 14.05 5.73
CA VAL A 132 -12.40 14.04 6.51
C VAL A 132 -13.22 15.30 6.26
N THR A 133 -12.58 16.48 6.35
CA THR A 133 -13.27 17.76 6.18
C THR A 133 -13.87 17.95 4.80
N ARG A 134 -13.16 17.50 3.76
CA ARG A 134 -13.59 17.66 2.38
C ARG A 134 -14.55 16.57 1.91
N GLY A 135 -14.26 15.33 2.33
CA GLY A 135 -14.91 14.15 1.77
C GLY A 135 -16.14 13.68 2.51
N ASP A 136 -16.38 14.19 3.73
CA ASP A 136 -17.45 13.71 4.61
C ASP A 136 -17.38 12.17 4.76
N VAL A 137 -16.22 11.68 5.19
CA VAL A 137 -15.88 10.26 5.36
C VAL A 137 -15.25 10.02 6.73
N VAL A 138 -15.25 8.77 7.18
CA VAL A 138 -14.42 8.30 8.29
C VAL A 138 -13.17 7.67 7.71
N ILE A 139 -11.99 8.07 8.20
CA ILE A 139 -10.70 7.51 7.78
C ILE A 139 -10.16 6.64 8.91
N VAL A 140 -9.68 5.46 8.56
CA VAL A 140 -8.94 4.56 9.45
C VAL A 140 -7.57 4.31 8.84
N THR A 141 -6.48 4.51 9.60
CA THR A 141 -5.13 4.12 9.18
C THR A 141 -4.62 2.98 10.05
N VAL A 142 -4.01 1.97 9.45
CA VAL A 142 -3.70 0.70 10.11
C VAL A 142 -2.20 0.44 10.08
N ASN A 143 -1.60 0.12 11.24
CA ASN A 143 -0.30 -0.51 11.31
C ASN A 143 -0.46 -2.02 11.13
N TYR A 144 0.49 -2.62 10.45
CA TYR A 144 0.66 -4.07 10.31
C TYR A 144 2.14 -4.41 10.48
N ARG A 145 2.47 -5.67 10.79
CA ARG A 145 3.86 -6.10 10.96
C ARG A 145 4.65 -5.98 9.67
N LEU A 146 5.92 -5.57 9.79
CA LEU A 146 6.81 -5.27 8.67
C LEU A 146 8.01 -6.21 8.62
N GLY A 147 8.67 -6.28 7.45
CA GLY A 147 9.92 -7.00 7.27
C GLY A 147 9.83 -8.44 7.76
N ALA A 148 10.85 -8.88 8.47
CA ALA A 148 10.88 -10.23 9.03
C ALA A 148 9.78 -10.48 10.09
N PHE A 149 9.25 -9.46 10.76
CA PHE A 149 8.15 -9.65 11.73
C PHE A 149 6.82 -10.02 11.07
N GLY A 150 6.55 -9.55 9.83
CA GLY A 150 5.26 -9.69 9.18
C GLY A 150 5.22 -10.57 7.93
N PHE A 151 6.34 -10.69 7.21
CA PHE A 151 6.40 -11.30 5.88
C PHE A 151 7.37 -12.48 5.76
N LEU A 152 8.04 -12.87 6.85
CA LEU A 152 8.95 -14.01 6.82
C LEU A 152 8.15 -15.33 6.94
N ASP A 153 8.42 -16.32 6.08
CA ASP A 153 7.80 -17.65 6.14
C ASP A 153 8.64 -18.63 6.97
N LEU A 154 8.68 -18.43 8.26
CA LEU A 154 9.31 -19.38 9.19
C LEU A 154 8.55 -20.71 9.27
N ALA A 155 7.25 -20.73 9.02
CA ALA A 155 6.45 -21.96 9.01
C ALA A 155 6.86 -22.88 7.86
N GLY A 156 7.22 -22.34 6.70
CA GLY A 156 7.75 -23.11 5.58
C GLY A 156 9.14 -23.68 5.83
N LEU A 157 9.97 -22.96 6.58
CA LEU A 157 11.32 -23.41 6.96
C LEU A 157 11.30 -24.40 8.13
N LEU A 158 10.46 -24.16 9.13
CA LEU A 158 10.38 -24.89 10.41
C LEU A 158 8.92 -25.30 10.68
N PRO A 159 8.36 -26.31 9.99
CA PRO A 159 6.94 -26.67 10.12
C PRO A 159 6.50 -27.01 11.54
N GLU A 160 7.38 -27.62 12.34
CA GLU A 160 7.11 -27.97 13.75
C GLU A 160 7.55 -26.85 14.73
N GLY A 161 8.07 -25.72 14.21
CA GLY A 161 8.58 -24.61 15.00
C GLY A 161 7.49 -23.80 15.71
N GLY A 162 6.22 -24.02 15.38
CA GLY A 162 5.09 -23.30 15.95
C GLY A 162 5.09 -21.84 15.48
N PHE A 163 5.36 -21.59 14.21
CA PHE A 163 5.27 -20.32 13.52
C PHE A 163 4.09 -20.32 12.56
N ASP A 164 3.58 -19.15 12.20
CA ASP A 164 2.55 -18.96 11.20
C ASP A 164 3.11 -18.11 10.04
N ARG A 165 2.38 -18.04 8.92
CA ARG A 165 2.79 -17.32 7.71
C ARG A 165 1.78 -16.25 7.31
N ASN A 166 2.18 -15.35 6.39
CA ASN A 166 1.34 -14.27 5.89
C ASN A 166 0.79 -13.37 7.02
N LEU A 167 1.62 -13.11 8.02
CA LEU A 167 1.19 -12.48 9.26
C LEU A 167 0.67 -11.05 9.03
N ALA A 168 1.33 -10.26 8.19
CA ALA A 168 0.89 -8.91 7.88
C ALA A 168 -0.44 -8.87 7.10
N VAL A 169 -0.70 -9.86 6.24
CA VAL A 169 -2.01 -9.99 5.56
C VAL A 169 -3.09 -10.33 6.57
N LYS A 170 -2.79 -11.21 7.53
CA LYS A 170 -3.70 -11.56 8.64
C LYS A 170 -3.91 -10.38 9.59
N ASP A 171 -2.90 -9.53 9.81
CA ASP A 171 -3.03 -8.29 10.57
C ASP A 171 -4.04 -7.35 9.89
N ALA A 172 -3.92 -7.16 8.57
CA ALA A 172 -4.86 -6.35 7.79
C ALA A 172 -6.28 -6.91 7.82
N LEU A 173 -6.45 -8.23 7.71
CA LEU A 173 -7.75 -8.90 7.85
C LEU A 173 -8.37 -8.68 9.23
N LEU A 174 -7.56 -8.79 10.28
CA LEU A 174 -8.04 -8.57 11.65
C LEU A 174 -8.42 -7.10 11.89
N ALA A 175 -7.64 -6.16 11.37
CA ALA A 175 -7.96 -4.73 11.42
C ALA A 175 -9.28 -4.42 10.68
N LEU A 176 -9.52 -5.02 9.52
CA LEU A 176 -10.77 -4.87 8.78
C LEU A 176 -11.97 -5.47 9.56
N ARG A 177 -11.79 -6.61 10.24
CA ARG A 177 -12.82 -7.16 11.14
C ARG A 177 -13.10 -6.22 12.31
N TRP A 178 -12.04 -5.64 12.90
CA TRP A 178 -12.21 -4.62 13.94
C TRP A 178 -13.05 -3.45 13.43
N VAL A 179 -12.80 -2.98 12.21
CA VAL A 179 -13.61 -1.92 11.56
C VAL A 179 -15.07 -2.35 11.44
N GLN A 180 -15.35 -3.55 10.96
CA GLN A 180 -16.72 -4.08 10.84
C GLN A 180 -17.47 -4.06 12.18
N GLU A 181 -16.79 -4.39 13.27
CA GLU A 181 -17.38 -4.51 14.59
C GLU A 181 -17.54 -3.16 15.33
N ASN A 182 -16.67 -2.19 15.07
CA ASN A 182 -16.51 -1.03 15.94
C ASN A 182 -16.81 0.33 15.29
N ILE A 183 -16.67 0.45 13.95
CA ILE A 183 -16.61 1.76 13.30
C ILE A 183 -17.92 2.55 13.38
N SER A 184 -19.04 1.89 13.61
CA SER A 184 -20.34 2.54 13.77
C SER A 184 -20.37 3.48 14.97
N ALA A 185 -19.64 3.17 16.05
CA ALA A 185 -19.49 4.04 17.22
C ALA A 185 -18.77 5.36 16.89
N PHE A 186 -17.92 5.36 15.86
CA PHE A 186 -17.18 6.53 15.38
C PHE A 186 -17.92 7.31 14.28
N GLY A 187 -19.14 6.90 13.94
CA GLY A 187 -19.98 7.52 12.91
C GLY A 187 -19.79 6.94 11.51
N GLY A 188 -19.04 5.84 11.38
CA GLY A 188 -18.83 5.13 10.12
C GLY A 188 -19.90 4.08 9.83
N ASP A 189 -20.05 3.73 8.56
CA ASP A 189 -20.92 2.67 8.07
C ASP A 189 -20.09 1.43 7.71
N ALA A 190 -20.20 0.37 8.51
CA ALA A 190 -19.50 -0.89 8.27
C ALA A 190 -19.90 -1.55 6.94
N GLY A 191 -21.10 -1.26 6.40
CA GLY A 191 -21.55 -1.72 5.09
C GLY A 191 -20.96 -0.92 3.91
N ARG A 192 -20.20 0.14 4.17
CA ARG A 192 -19.60 1.01 3.14
C ARG A 192 -18.11 1.25 3.38
N VAL A 193 -17.36 0.16 3.53
CA VAL A 193 -15.90 0.19 3.72
C VAL A 193 -15.19 0.16 2.37
N THR A 194 -14.27 1.09 2.17
CA THR A 194 -13.31 1.13 1.06
C THR A 194 -11.92 0.88 1.61
N VAL A 195 -11.28 -0.22 1.24
CA VAL A 195 -9.86 -0.45 1.53
C VAL A 195 -9.00 0.26 0.49
N PHE A 196 -7.97 1.00 0.92
CA PHE A 196 -7.09 1.69 0.00
C PHE A 196 -5.64 1.67 0.49
N GLY A 197 -4.70 1.73 -0.47
CA GLY A 197 -3.28 1.69 -0.17
C GLY A 197 -2.42 2.02 -1.37
N GLU A 198 -1.17 2.37 -1.10
CA GLU A 198 -0.17 2.71 -2.13
C GLU A 198 1.06 1.82 -1.97
N SER A 199 1.74 1.51 -3.10
CA SER A 199 2.96 0.70 -3.12
C SER A 199 2.72 -0.67 -2.46
N ALA A 200 3.49 -1.05 -1.45
CA ALA A 200 3.24 -2.26 -0.65
C ALA A 200 1.81 -2.31 -0.07
N GLY A 201 1.25 -1.16 0.35
CA GLY A 201 -0.15 -1.06 0.76
C GLY A 201 -1.12 -1.33 -0.39
N GLY A 202 -0.82 -0.84 -1.59
CA GLY A 202 -1.54 -1.20 -2.82
C GLY A 202 -1.44 -2.69 -3.13
N GLY A 203 -0.26 -3.30 -2.90
CA GLY A 203 -0.02 -4.73 -2.98
C GLY A 203 -0.88 -5.52 -1.98
N LEU A 204 -1.01 -5.05 -0.74
CA LEU A 204 -1.93 -5.64 0.23
C LEU A 204 -3.39 -5.52 -0.22
N VAL A 205 -3.80 -4.39 -0.81
CA VAL A 205 -5.17 -4.24 -1.37
C VAL A 205 -5.44 -5.26 -2.47
N THR A 206 -4.53 -5.42 -3.45
CA THR A 206 -4.69 -6.42 -4.51
C THR A 206 -4.62 -7.85 -3.97
N THR A 207 -3.82 -8.10 -2.95
CA THR A 207 -3.80 -9.37 -2.22
C THR A 207 -5.15 -9.66 -1.56
N LEU A 208 -5.71 -8.70 -0.82
CA LEU A 208 -7.01 -8.84 -0.17
C LEU A 208 -8.13 -9.10 -1.18
N LEU A 209 -8.10 -8.46 -2.36
CA LEU A 209 -9.06 -8.71 -3.44
C LEU A 209 -9.01 -10.16 -3.96
N ALA A 210 -7.86 -10.83 -3.85
CA ALA A 210 -7.66 -12.21 -4.26
C ALA A 210 -7.73 -13.22 -3.09
N THR A 211 -7.97 -12.76 -1.86
CA THR A 211 -7.99 -13.57 -0.64
C THR A 211 -9.44 -13.88 -0.24
N PRO A 212 -9.92 -15.15 -0.33
CA PRO A 212 -11.32 -15.48 -0.05
C PRO A 212 -11.80 -15.06 1.34
N SER A 213 -10.94 -15.12 2.36
CA SER A 213 -11.30 -14.75 3.75
C SER A 213 -11.47 -13.23 3.96
N ALA A 214 -11.21 -12.41 2.95
CA ALA A 214 -11.46 -10.97 2.95
C ALA A 214 -12.87 -10.61 2.42
N GLU A 215 -13.62 -11.58 1.87
CA GLU A 215 -14.96 -11.36 1.34
C GLU A 215 -15.90 -10.80 2.42
N GLY A 216 -16.63 -9.75 2.09
CA GLY A 216 -17.55 -9.07 3.00
C GLY A 216 -16.92 -8.07 3.97
N LEU A 217 -15.58 -7.97 4.05
CA LEU A 217 -14.91 -7.01 4.92
C LEU A 217 -14.83 -5.58 4.32
N PHE A 218 -14.98 -5.46 3.01
CA PHE A 218 -15.04 -4.19 2.30
C PHE A 218 -15.95 -4.28 1.08
N THR A 219 -16.43 -3.15 0.61
CA THR A 219 -17.36 -3.04 -0.52
C THR A 219 -16.75 -2.30 -1.71
N ARG A 220 -15.53 -1.76 -1.56
CA ARG A 220 -14.75 -1.08 -2.61
C ARG A 220 -13.27 -1.19 -2.32
N ALA A 221 -12.45 -1.07 -3.35
CA ALA A 221 -11.01 -1.08 -3.22
C ALA A 221 -10.34 0.02 -4.07
N ILE A 222 -9.24 0.59 -3.55
CA ILE A 222 -8.39 1.51 -4.29
C ILE A 222 -6.94 1.04 -4.19
N ALA A 223 -6.34 0.65 -5.31
CA ALA A 223 -4.95 0.19 -5.36
C ALA A 223 -4.08 1.20 -6.13
N GLN A 224 -3.18 1.88 -5.42
CA GLN A 224 -2.27 2.87 -6.00
C GLN A 224 -0.89 2.27 -6.15
N SER A 225 -0.35 2.27 -7.36
CA SER A 225 1.01 1.78 -7.67
C SER A 225 1.30 0.41 -7.04
N SER A 226 0.37 -0.55 -7.20
CA SER A 226 0.48 -1.88 -6.62
C SER A 226 1.56 -2.71 -7.32
N PRO A 227 2.56 -3.26 -6.59
CA PRO A 227 3.52 -4.22 -7.14
C PRO A 227 2.92 -5.64 -7.16
N ALA A 228 1.76 -5.83 -7.80
CA ALA A 228 0.95 -7.04 -7.68
C ALA A 228 1.63 -8.31 -8.24
N SER A 229 2.64 -8.18 -9.09
CA SER A 229 3.47 -9.30 -9.58
C SER A 229 4.63 -9.67 -8.66
N SER A 230 4.94 -8.85 -7.63
CA SER A 230 6.06 -9.09 -6.71
C SER A 230 5.61 -9.91 -5.50
N MET A 231 5.16 -11.13 -5.75
CA MET A 231 4.75 -12.11 -4.74
C MET A 231 5.39 -13.45 -5.05
N TYR A 232 5.58 -14.28 -4.04
CA TYR A 232 6.37 -15.49 -4.18
C TYR A 232 5.64 -16.74 -3.73
N GLY A 233 6.05 -17.89 -4.30
CA GLY A 233 5.71 -19.21 -3.79
C GLY A 233 6.47 -19.54 -2.51
N THR A 234 6.07 -20.65 -1.90
CA THR A 234 6.63 -21.13 -0.61
C THR A 234 8.10 -21.52 -0.69
N GLU A 235 8.61 -21.90 -1.87
CA GLU A 235 10.02 -22.28 -2.04
C GLU A 235 10.94 -21.08 -1.83
N ARG A 236 10.72 -20.00 -2.57
CA ARG A 236 11.49 -18.76 -2.41
C ARG A 236 11.31 -18.14 -1.01
N ALA A 237 10.10 -18.17 -0.47
CA ALA A 237 9.85 -17.67 0.87
C ALA A 237 10.65 -18.45 1.94
N ARG A 238 10.78 -19.77 1.78
CA ARG A 238 11.62 -20.62 2.64
C ARG A 238 13.10 -20.27 2.51
N ASP A 239 13.59 -20.00 1.30
CA ASP A 239 15.00 -19.63 1.08
C ASP A 239 15.33 -18.28 1.70
N VAL A 240 14.43 -17.30 1.59
CA VAL A 240 14.55 -16.02 2.30
C VAL A 240 14.55 -16.21 3.81
N ALA A 241 13.70 -17.10 4.35
CA ALA A 241 13.68 -17.45 5.77
C ALA A 241 14.97 -18.13 6.24
N ALA A 242 15.52 -19.06 5.44
CA ALA A 242 16.80 -19.72 5.74
C ALA A 242 17.96 -18.70 5.78
N ARG A 243 18.00 -17.78 4.82
CA ARG A 243 18.97 -16.68 4.81
C ARG A 243 18.83 -15.81 6.05
N PHE A 244 17.62 -15.44 6.45
CA PHE A 244 17.40 -14.65 7.65
C PHE A 244 17.91 -15.35 8.91
N VAL A 245 17.68 -16.67 9.06
CA VAL A 245 18.21 -17.48 10.17
C VAL A 245 19.74 -17.47 10.18
N HIS A 246 20.37 -17.59 9.00
CA HIS A 246 21.83 -17.50 8.85
C HIS A 246 22.36 -16.11 9.24
N GLU A 247 21.71 -15.03 8.79
CA GLU A 247 22.09 -13.64 9.13
C GLU A 247 21.98 -13.35 10.65
N LEU A 248 21.10 -14.06 11.36
CA LEU A 248 21.02 -14.03 12.82
C LEU A 248 22.16 -14.84 13.50
N GLY A 249 23.03 -15.50 12.74
CA GLY A 249 24.10 -16.34 13.27
C GLY A 249 23.60 -17.60 13.98
N ILE A 250 22.42 -18.10 13.61
CA ILE A 250 21.83 -19.31 14.18
C ILE A 250 22.34 -20.53 13.39
N ASP A 251 23.32 -21.19 13.91
CA ASP A 251 24.07 -22.29 13.28
C ASP A 251 23.66 -23.64 13.89
N SER A 252 22.40 -24.02 13.83
CA SER A 252 21.90 -25.30 14.34
C SER A 252 21.09 -26.05 13.28
N THR A 253 21.21 -27.36 13.25
CA THR A 253 20.37 -28.27 12.45
C THR A 253 19.17 -28.80 13.25
N ASP A 254 19.13 -28.55 14.56
CA ASP A 254 18.01 -28.91 15.42
C ASP A 254 16.92 -27.84 15.32
N ALA A 255 15.78 -28.19 14.75
CA ALA A 255 14.64 -27.29 14.51
C ALA A 255 14.13 -26.66 15.83
N ALA A 256 14.12 -27.37 16.93
CA ALA A 256 13.67 -26.85 18.22
C ALA A 256 14.64 -25.80 18.78
N ALA A 257 15.96 -26.05 18.63
CA ALA A 257 17.00 -25.10 19.02
C ALA A 257 16.93 -23.82 18.16
N VAL A 258 16.74 -23.96 16.83
CA VAL A 258 16.56 -22.82 15.93
C VAL A 258 15.32 -22.01 16.31
N ALA A 259 14.17 -22.66 16.53
CA ALA A 259 12.93 -22.00 16.92
C ALA A 259 13.07 -21.27 18.28
N GLY A 260 13.79 -21.88 19.23
CA GLY A 260 14.10 -21.26 20.52
C GLY A 260 14.98 -20.01 20.37
N ALA A 261 16.06 -20.10 19.57
CA ALA A 261 16.95 -18.98 19.30
C ALA A 261 16.24 -17.82 18.58
N LEU A 262 15.38 -18.10 17.59
CA LEU A 262 14.56 -17.11 16.92
C LEU A 262 13.68 -16.34 17.90
N ARG A 263 12.95 -17.04 18.80
CA ARG A 263 12.08 -16.38 19.79
C ARG A 263 12.87 -15.55 20.81
N ALA A 264 14.13 -15.95 21.10
CA ALA A 264 15.02 -15.26 22.04
C ALA A 264 15.78 -14.09 21.40
N ALA A 265 15.81 -13.99 20.06
CA ALA A 265 16.53 -12.94 19.36
C ALA A 265 16.03 -11.55 19.76
N SER A 266 16.96 -10.61 19.92
CA SER A 266 16.61 -9.23 20.22
C SER A 266 15.92 -8.56 19.03
N VAL A 267 15.11 -7.54 19.28
CA VAL A 267 14.46 -6.74 18.23
C VAL A 267 15.52 -6.12 17.30
N ASP A 268 16.62 -5.61 17.86
CA ASP A 268 17.69 -4.98 17.08
C ASP A 268 18.40 -6.00 16.16
N ASP A 269 18.64 -7.22 16.63
CA ASP A 269 19.23 -8.27 15.81
C ASP A 269 18.29 -8.69 14.67
N ILE A 270 16.98 -8.81 14.95
CA ILE A 270 15.96 -9.11 13.94
C ILE A 270 15.91 -8.00 12.89
N VAL A 271 15.91 -6.73 13.30
CA VAL A 271 15.95 -5.60 12.37
C VAL A 271 17.23 -5.60 11.54
N ALA A 272 18.39 -5.87 12.15
CA ALA A 272 19.66 -5.92 11.44
C ALA A 272 19.69 -7.04 10.39
N ALA A 273 19.30 -8.27 10.76
CA ALA A 273 19.20 -9.41 9.85
C ALA A 273 18.16 -9.15 8.74
N SER A 274 17.01 -8.56 9.09
CA SER A 274 15.98 -8.15 8.13
C SER A 274 16.55 -7.20 7.07
N MET A 275 17.36 -6.23 7.46
CA MET A 275 17.97 -5.28 6.53
C MET A 275 19.06 -5.91 5.66
N SER A 276 19.82 -6.89 6.17
CA SER A 276 20.78 -7.65 5.38
C SER A 276 20.05 -8.41 4.25
N VAL A 277 18.99 -9.13 4.60
CA VAL A 277 18.17 -9.89 3.63
C VAL A 277 17.48 -8.95 2.64
N TYR A 278 16.94 -7.82 3.11
CA TYR A 278 16.30 -6.79 2.26
C TYR A 278 17.23 -6.27 1.16
N ALA A 279 18.52 -6.12 1.46
CA ALA A 279 19.50 -5.65 0.49
C ALA A 279 19.98 -6.77 -0.45
N ALA A 280 20.22 -7.96 0.06
CA ALA A 280 20.85 -9.05 -0.67
C ALA A 280 19.91 -9.71 -1.69
N VAL A 281 18.63 -9.94 -1.34
CA VAL A 281 17.68 -10.68 -2.21
C VAL A 281 17.49 -10.00 -3.57
N PRO A 282 17.17 -8.71 -3.67
CA PRO A 282 17.02 -8.06 -4.98
C PRO A 282 18.36 -7.89 -5.72
N ASP A 283 19.49 -7.95 -5.04
CA ASP A 283 20.81 -7.95 -5.69
C ASP A 283 21.10 -9.28 -6.40
N GLU A 284 20.66 -10.39 -5.84
CA GLU A 284 20.84 -11.73 -6.41
C GLU A 284 19.75 -12.06 -7.43
N ALA A 285 18.50 -11.70 -7.15
CA ALA A 285 17.33 -11.91 -8.01
C ALA A 285 16.66 -10.57 -8.36
N PRO A 286 17.10 -9.89 -9.44
CA PRO A 286 16.62 -8.56 -9.80
C PRO A 286 15.11 -8.52 -10.06
N GLY A 287 14.44 -7.51 -9.50
CA GLY A 287 12.99 -7.32 -9.63
C GLY A 287 12.19 -7.99 -8.51
N THR A 288 12.85 -8.72 -7.61
CA THR A 288 12.21 -9.36 -6.47
C THR A 288 12.33 -8.52 -5.19
N LEU A 289 11.45 -8.78 -4.23
CA LEU A 289 11.49 -8.20 -2.89
C LEU A 289 11.90 -9.29 -1.89
N ALA A 290 12.60 -8.93 -0.83
CA ALA A 290 12.91 -9.88 0.24
C ALA A 290 11.65 -10.25 1.05
N PHE A 291 10.78 -9.28 1.25
CA PHE A 291 9.56 -9.41 2.03
C PHE A 291 8.36 -9.06 1.18
N ALA A 292 7.41 -9.98 1.08
CA ALA A 292 6.15 -9.84 0.37
C ALA A 292 5.16 -10.90 0.88
N PRO A 293 3.86 -10.77 0.62
CA PRO A 293 2.92 -11.86 0.86
C PRO A 293 3.32 -13.13 0.10
N VAL A 294 3.05 -14.29 0.70
CA VAL A 294 3.44 -15.60 0.17
C VAL A 294 2.23 -16.32 -0.39
N ILE A 295 2.32 -16.82 -1.62
CA ILE A 295 1.32 -17.69 -2.23
C ILE A 295 1.46 -19.05 -1.56
N ASP A 296 0.61 -19.30 -0.55
CA ASP A 296 0.72 -20.47 0.34
C ASP A 296 -0.28 -21.60 0.01
N GLY A 297 -1.17 -21.38 -0.96
CA GLY A 297 -2.20 -22.33 -1.33
C GLY A 297 -3.40 -22.38 -0.36
N GLU A 298 -3.37 -21.62 0.73
CA GLU A 298 -4.38 -21.60 1.79
C GLU A 298 -5.02 -20.22 1.96
N LEU A 299 -4.31 -19.27 2.57
CA LEU A 299 -4.77 -17.88 2.73
C LEU A 299 -4.74 -17.13 1.40
N ILE A 300 -3.66 -17.31 0.66
CA ILE A 300 -3.43 -16.77 -0.69
C ILE A 300 -3.29 -17.97 -1.62
N PRO A 301 -4.42 -18.48 -2.19
CA PRO A 301 -4.40 -19.73 -2.96
C PRO A 301 -3.58 -19.65 -4.24
N GLU A 302 -3.58 -18.49 -4.89
CA GLU A 302 -2.93 -18.23 -6.18
C GLU A 302 -2.39 -16.81 -6.24
N ALA A 303 -1.55 -16.52 -7.23
CA ALA A 303 -1.01 -15.16 -7.44
C ALA A 303 -2.15 -14.14 -7.64
N PRO A 304 -2.23 -13.08 -6.83
CA PRO A 304 -3.32 -12.10 -6.90
C PRO A 304 -3.47 -11.47 -8.28
N VAL A 305 -2.37 -11.18 -8.96
CA VAL A 305 -2.41 -10.61 -10.31
C VAL A 305 -3.09 -11.56 -11.31
N THR A 306 -2.85 -12.87 -11.21
CA THR A 306 -3.51 -13.90 -12.03
C THR A 306 -4.98 -14.04 -11.69
N VAL A 307 -5.31 -14.15 -10.41
CA VAL A 307 -6.71 -14.23 -9.93
C VAL A 307 -7.53 -13.03 -10.42
N LEU A 308 -6.97 -11.82 -10.33
CA LEU A 308 -7.65 -10.59 -10.74
C LEU A 308 -7.70 -10.43 -12.26
N ARG A 309 -6.66 -10.85 -12.99
CA ARG A 309 -6.65 -10.89 -14.46
C ARG A 309 -7.73 -11.81 -15.01
N GLU A 310 -7.99 -12.91 -14.35
CA GLU A 310 -9.03 -13.88 -14.74
C GLU A 310 -10.44 -13.51 -14.22
N GLY A 311 -10.60 -12.38 -13.52
CA GLY A 311 -11.88 -11.94 -12.97
C GLY A 311 -12.41 -12.83 -11.84
N ARG A 312 -11.54 -13.55 -11.14
CA ARG A 312 -11.88 -14.47 -10.05
C ARG A 312 -11.78 -13.86 -8.65
N GLY A 313 -11.33 -12.62 -8.54
CA GLY A 313 -11.24 -11.89 -7.28
C GLY A 313 -12.60 -11.49 -6.68
N ILE A 314 -12.56 -10.88 -5.50
CA ILE A 314 -13.74 -10.32 -4.83
C ILE A 314 -14.37 -9.25 -5.73
N ARG A 315 -15.66 -9.40 -6.03
CA ARG A 315 -16.38 -8.59 -7.02
C ARG A 315 -16.86 -7.26 -6.43
N VAL A 316 -15.94 -6.35 -6.22
CA VAL A 316 -16.23 -4.99 -5.75
C VAL A 316 -15.66 -3.96 -6.72
N PRO A 317 -16.25 -2.76 -6.81
CA PRO A 317 -15.69 -1.68 -7.61
C PRO A 317 -14.23 -1.39 -7.23
N LEU A 318 -13.39 -1.16 -8.25
CA LEU A 318 -11.96 -0.94 -8.10
C LEU A 318 -11.52 0.37 -8.75
N LEU A 319 -10.85 1.23 -8.00
CA LEU A 319 -10.08 2.35 -8.52
C LEU A 319 -8.61 1.98 -8.48
N ILE A 320 -7.93 1.98 -9.63
CA ILE A 320 -6.54 1.50 -9.71
C ILE A 320 -5.72 2.42 -10.62
N GLY A 321 -4.45 2.58 -10.34
CA GLY A 321 -3.59 3.38 -11.20
C GLY A 321 -2.14 3.45 -10.73
N THR A 322 -1.34 4.19 -11.49
CA THR A 322 0.10 4.35 -11.27
C THR A 322 0.53 5.78 -11.52
N ASN A 323 1.75 6.10 -11.13
CA ASN A 323 2.41 7.32 -11.53
C ASN A 323 3.15 7.14 -12.87
N LYS A 324 3.38 8.24 -13.59
CA LYS A 324 4.01 8.20 -14.91
C LYS A 324 5.46 7.72 -14.89
N ASP A 325 6.22 8.15 -13.89
CA ASP A 325 7.66 7.97 -13.81
C ASP A 325 8.08 7.11 -12.60
N GLU A 326 7.31 6.05 -12.26
CA GLU A 326 7.44 5.22 -11.04
C GLU A 326 8.90 4.89 -10.68
N ALA A 327 9.70 4.45 -11.65
CA ALA A 327 11.05 3.95 -11.39
C ALA A 327 12.10 5.04 -11.07
N SER A 328 11.79 6.31 -11.32
CA SER A 328 12.76 7.40 -11.19
C SER A 328 13.25 7.61 -9.76
N LEU A 329 12.37 7.43 -8.75
CA LEU A 329 12.74 7.51 -7.34
C LEU A 329 13.77 6.45 -6.97
N PHE A 330 13.53 5.20 -7.36
CA PHE A 330 14.41 4.07 -7.05
C PHE A 330 15.81 4.27 -7.65
N LYS A 331 15.88 4.79 -8.88
CA LYS A 331 17.16 5.18 -9.47
C LYS A 331 17.86 6.28 -8.69
N PHE A 332 17.13 7.32 -8.30
CA PHE A 332 17.67 8.44 -7.52
C PHE A 332 18.24 7.97 -6.19
N MET A 333 17.53 7.06 -5.51
CA MET A 333 17.93 6.44 -4.25
C MET A 333 18.99 5.34 -4.42
N LYS A 334 19.33 4.95 -5.64
CA LYS A 334 20.17 3.78 -5.94
C LYS A 334 19.63 2.50 -5.27
N SER A 335 18.32 2.36 -5.24
CA SER A 335 17.65 1.21 -4.63
C SER A 335 17.90 -0.05 -5.46
N PRO A 336 18.21 -1.20 -4.85
CA PRO A 336 18.33 -2.47 -5.55
C PRO A 336 16.99 -3.09 -5.97
N LEU A 337 15.86 -2.59 -5.43
CA LEU A 337 14.54 -3.20 -5.59
C LEU A 337 14.05 -3.28 -7.04
N ILE A 338 14.52 -2.39 -7.91
CA ILE A 338 14.09 -2.34 -9.31
C ILE A 338 15.30 -2.46 -10.24
N PRO A 339 15.34 -3.45 -11.15
CA PRO A 339 16.42 -3.61 -12.12
C PRO A 339 16.36 -2.51 -13.18
N ILE A 340 17.43 -1.72 -13.30
CA ILE A 340 17.48 -0.57 -14.22
C ILE A 340 18.52 -0.77 -15.32
N THR A 341 19.56 -1.56 -15.07
CA THR A 341 20.62 -1.82 -16.05
C THR A 341 20.25 -2.96 -16.99
N ASP A 342 20.77 -2.93 -18.22
CA ASP A 342 20.49 -3.97 -19.22
C ASP A 342 20.84 -5.39 -18.74
N ASP A 343 21.91 -5.54 -17.96
CA ASP A 343 22.33 -6.85 -17.44
C ASP A 343 21.36 -7.35 -16.37
N ARG A 344 20.93 -6.50 -15.45
CA ARG A 344 19.94 -6.86 -14.42
C ARG A 344 18.56 -7.14 -15.03
N ILE A 345 18.17 -6.40 -16.06
CA ILE A 345 16.92 -6.66 -16.78
C ILE A 345 16.99 -8.02 -17.49
N ARG A 346 18.09 -8.32 -18.17
CA ARG A 346 18.26 -9.65 -18.80
C ARG A 346 18.24 -10.78 -17.78
N GLN A 347 18.94 -10.62 -16.67
CA GLN A 347 18.89 -11.59 -15.58
C GLN A 347 17.46 -11.79 -15.10
N MET A 348 16.73 -10.71 -14.78
CA MET A 348 15.32 -10.77 -14.35
C MET A 348 14.46 -11.58 -15.34
N PHE A 349 14.59 -11.33 -16.66
CA PHE A 349 13.85 -12.11 -17.66
C PHE A 349 14.27 -13.59 -17.71
N THR A 350 15.54 -13.89 -17.46
CA THR A 350 16.03 -15.26 -17.38
C THR A 350 15.44 -15.98 -16.17
N ASP A 351 15.49 -15.34 -15.00
CA ASP A 351 14.94 -15.87 -13.75
C ASP A 351 13.41 -16.09 -13.89
N MET A 352 12.69 -15.12 -14.46
CA MET A 352 11.25 -15.27 -14.74
C MET A 352 10.94 -16.42 -15.72
N ALA A 353 11.78 -16.67 -16.72
CA ALA A 353 11.61 -17.79 -17.65
C ALA A 353 11.82 -19.14 -16.95
N GLU A 354 12.78 -19.22 -16.04
CA GLU A 354 13.03 -20.40 -15.22
C GLU A 354 11.87 -20.66 -14.25
N ASP A 355 11.39 -19.61 -13.60
CA ASP A 355 10.23 -19.65 -12.70
C ASP A 355 8.92 -20.05 -13.43
N ASN A 356 8.77 -19.66 -14.68
CA ASN A 356 7.54 -19.83 -15.47
C ASN A 356 7.79 -20.53 -16.82
N PRO A 357 8.23 -21.80 -16.84
CA PRO A 357 8.63 -22.50 -18.08
C PRO A 357 7.49 -22.73 -19.08
N THR A 358 6.24 -22.55 -18.67
CA THR A 358 5.05 -22.71 -19.51
C THR A 358 4.55 -21.40 -20.10
N ILE A 359 5.06 -20.25 -19.64
CA ILE A 359 4.67 -18.92 -20.11
C ILE A 359 5.64 -18.47 -21.22
N ALA A 360 5.09 -18.06 -22.35
CA ALA A 360 5.87 -17.44 -23.41
C ALA A 360 6.23 -16.00 -23.03
N LEU A 361 7.39 -15.81 -22.41
CA LEU A 361 7.86 -14.45 -22.11
C LEU A 361 8.07 -13.66 -23.41
N PRO A 362 7.69 -12.37 -23.46
CA PRO A 362 8.03 -11.53 -24.58
C PRO A 362 9.56 -11.43 -24.70
N ALA A 363 10.09 -11.52 -25.90
CA ALA A 363 11.51 -11.30 -26.10
C ALA A 363 11.88 -9.89 -25.64
N VAL A 364 13.01 -9.74 -24.94
CA VAL A 364 13.50 -8.41 -24.47
C VAL A 364 13.52 -7.40 -25.61
N ALA A 365 13.89 -7.84 -26.84
CA ALA A 365 13.86 -7.00 -28.02
C ALA A 365 12.43 -6.54 -28.40
N GLN A 366 11.42 -7.39 -28.21
CA GLN A 366 10.02 -7.02 -28.43
C GLN A 366 9.56 -5.97 -27.41
N VAL A 367 9.86 -6.17 -26.12
CA VAL A 367 9.57 -5.20 -25.08
C VAL A 367 10.25 -3.87 -25.36
N GLN A 368 11.50 -3.88 -25.85
CA GLN A 368 12.24 -2.69 -26.22
C GLN A 368 11.57 -1.87 -27.34
N THR A 369 10.74 -2.48 -28.21
CA THR A 369 10.03 -1.73 -29.25
C THR A 369 9.06 -0.69 -28.69
N ALA A 370 8.47 -0.95 -27.52
CA ALA A 370 7.64 0.04 -26.82
C ALA A 370 8.40 1.33 -26.45
N TYR A 371 9.73 1.29 -26.50
CA TYR A 371 10.62 2.37 -26.09
C TYR A 371 11.49 2.93 -27.24
N GLU A 372 11.16 2.65 -28.49
CA GLU A 372 11.95 3.09 -29.67
C GLU A 372 12.14 4.61 -29.72
N ASN A 373 11.19 5.39 -29.21
CA ASN A 373 11.25 6.84 -29.13
C ASN A 373 11.85 7.36 -27.81
N VAL A 374 12.31 6.47 -26.94
CA VAL A 374 12.88 6.79 -25.64
C VAL A 374 14.41 6.79 -25.74
N ARG A 375 15.08 7.76 -25.12
CA ARG A 375 16.54 7.75 -25.07
C ARG A 375 17.04 6.46 -24.46
N GLN A 376 18.03 5.78 -25.09
CA GLN A 376 18.53 4.47 -24.65
C GLN A 376 18.80 4.36 -23.15
N ARG A 377 19.37 5.41 -22.53
CA ARG A 377 19.62 5.49 -21.08
C ARG A 377 18.36 5.48 -20.19
N ALA A 378 17.17 5.64 -20.77
CA ALA A 378 15.89 5.66 -20.07
C ALA A 378 15.04 4.43 -20.36
N VAL A 379 15.46 3.55 -21.26
CA VAL A 379 14.74 2.31 -21.61
C VAL A 379 14.63 1.41 -20.37
N GLY A 380 15.73 1.20 -19.65
CA GLY A 380 15.72 0.40 -18.44
C GLY A 380 14.78 0.92 -17.35
N LEU A 381 14.67 2.25 -17.21
CA LEU A 381 13.66 2.85 -16.31
C LEU A 381 12.22 2.57 -16.77
N GLY A 382 11.99 2.60 -18.08
CA GLY A 382 10.70 2.25 -18.66
C GLY A 382 10.32 0.81 -18.35
N ILE A 383 11.21 -0.13 -18.64
CA ILE A 383 10.99 -1.57 -18.37
C ILE A 383 10.76 -1.82 -16.89
N ALA A 384 11.59 -1.26 -16.02
CA ALA A 384 11.47 -1.40 -14.58
C ALA A 384 10.16 -0.82 -14.02
N ARG A 385 9.70 0.33 -14.55
CA ARG A 385 8.39 0.92 -14.24
C ARG A 385 7.26 -0.02 -14.63
N ASP A 386 7.35 -0.58 -15.83
CA ASP A 386 6.24 -1.29 -16.43
C ASP A 386 6.06 -2.66 -15.79
N ILE A 387 7.12 -3.44 -15.62
CA ILE A 387 7.02 -4.74 -14.95
C ILE A 387 6.68 -4.61 -13.46
N GLY A 388 7.21 -3.59 -12.79
CA GLY A 388 6.99 -3.40 -11.37
C GLY A 388 5.60 -2.89 -11.01
N PHE A 389 4.99 -2.06 -11.87
CA PHE A 389 3.76 -1.37 -11.52
C PHE A 389 2.74 -1.26 -12.65
N ARG A 390 3.15 -0.80 -13.85
CA ARG A 390 2.19 -0.43 -14.89
C ARG A 390 1.50 -1.64 -15.50
N MET A 391 2.25 -2.67 -15.90
CA MET A 391 1.66 -3.87 -16.50
C MET A 391 0.79 -4.68 -15.53
N PRO A 392 1.20 -4.93 -14.26
CA PRO A 392 0.31 -5.54 -13.28
C PRO A 392 -0.99 -4.77 -13.09
N THR A 393 -0.94 -3.43 -13.07
CA THR A 393 -2.12 -2.58 -13.00
C THR A 393 -3.05 -2.76 -14.20
N LEU A 394 -2.50 -2.83 -15.43
CA LEU A 394 -3.28 -3.03 -16.65
C LEU A 394 -3.90 -4.42 -16.70
N TRP A 395 -3.15 -5.49 -16.38
CA TRP A 395 -3.67 -6.85 -16.33
C TRP A 395 -4.84 -6.97 -15.35
N ILE A 396 -4.70 -6.38 -14.14
CA ILE A 396 -5.77 -6.37 -13.15
C ILE A 396 -6.98 -5.58 -13.67
N ALA A 397 -6.77 -4.37 -14.22
CA ALA A 397 -7.86 -3.55 -14.73
C ALA A 397 -8.65 -4.28 -15.83
N GLU A 398 -7.96 -4.94 -16.74
CA GLU A 398 -8.61 -5.71 -17.82
C GLU A 398 -9.44 -6.87 -17.27
N GLY A 399 -8.87 -7.71 -16.42
CA GLY A 399 -9.58 -8.88 -15.89
C GLY A 399 -10.69 -8.49 -14.93
N HIS A 400 -10.42 -7.61 -13.98
CA HIS A 400 -11.41 -7.21 -12.98
C HIS A 400 -12.60 -6.44 -13.58
N SER A 401 -12.39 -5.70 -14.68
CA SER A 401 -13.48 -5.00 -15.39
C SER A 401 -14.53 -5.93 -15.99
N THR A 402 -14.27 -7.22 -16.07
CA THR A 402 -15.27 -8.22 -16.52
C THR A 402 -16.29 -8.59 -15.44
N VAL A 403 -15.99 -8.28 -14.18
CA VAL A 403 -16.82 -8.69 -13.02
C VAL A 403 -17.27 -7.56 -12.11
N ALA A 404 -16.63 -6.38 -12.20
CA ALA A 404 -16.99 -5.18 -11.45
C ALA A 404 -16.51 -3.91 -12.18
N ASP A 405 -17.07 -2.77 -11.83
CA ASP A 405 -16.63 -1.49 -12.39
C ASP A 405 -15.19 -1.17 -11.96
N VAL A 406 -14.36 -0.78 -12.92
CA VAL A 406 -12.98 -0.37 -12.70
C VAL A 406 -12.78 1.06 -13.19
N TRP A 407 -12.07 1.87 -12.43
CA TRP A 407 -11.58 3.19 -12.86
C TRP A 407 -10.07 3.18 -12.87
N LEU A 408 -9.49 3.46 -14.06
CA LEU A 408 -8.04 3.48 -14.24
C LEU A 408 -7.53 4.92 -14.33
N TYR A 409 -6.47 5.23 -13.57
CA TYR A 409 -5.79 6.53 -13.65
C TYR A 409 -4.29 6.39 -13.91
N ARG A 410 -3.70 7.49 -14.39
CA ARG A 410 -2.25 7.74 -14.36
C ARG A 410 -1.98 9.15 -13.83
N PHE A 411 -1.16 9.24 -12.80
CA PHE A 411 -0.75 10.53 -12.24
C PHE A 411 0.50 11.04 -12.97
N ASP A 412 0.33 12.10 -13.77
CA ASP A 412 1.39 12.67 -14.63
C ASP A 412 2.00 13.96 -14.07
N HIS A 413 1.36 14.55 -13.02
CA HIS A 413 1.80 15.83 -12.50
C HIS A 413 3.10 15.70 -11.68
N ALA A 414 4.02 16.62 -11.95
CA ALA A 414 5.23 16.81 -11.14
C ALA A 414 5.45 18.29 -10.84
N ALA A 415 5.78 18.62 -9.59
CA ALA A 415 6.20 19.96 -9.21
C ALA A 415 7.45 20.38 -10.00
N PRO A 416 7.64 21.68 -10.31
CA PRO A 416 8.79 22.15 -11.07
C PRO A 416 10.16 21.71 -10.52
N PHE A 417 10.29 21.62 -9.20
CA PHE A 417 11.50 21.13 -8.56
C PHE A 417 11.79 19.65 -8.85
N LEU A 418 10.77 18.79 -8.83
CA LEU A 418 10.92 17.36 -9.16
C LEU A 418 11.26 17.16 -10.64
N ARG A 419 10.69 17.96 -11.53
CA ARG A 419 11.06 17.97 -12.97
C ARG A 419 12.52 18.36 -13.17
N LEU A 420 13.00 19.38 -12.46
CA LEU A 420 14.41 19.82 -12.52
C LEU A 420 15.37 18.71 -12.07
N LEU A 421 15.00 17.94 -11.05
CA LEU A 421 15.78 16.79 -10.57
C LEU A 421 15.69 15.56 -11.49
N GLY A 422 14.84 15.59 -12.52
CA GLY A 422 14.60 14.45 -13.41
C GLY A 422 13.80 13.31 -12.76
N LEU A 423 13.13 13.59 -11.66
CA LEU A 423 12.27 12.63 -10.96
C LEU A 423 10.90 12.48 -11.62
N GLY A 424 10.35 13.59 -12.16
CA GLY A 424 9.01 13.58 -12.76
C GLY A 424 7.91 13.28 -11.75
N ALA A 425 6.83 12.66 -12.22
CA ALA A 425 5.76 12.09 -11.40
C ALA A 425 6.18 10.68 -10.96
N THR A 426 7.12 10.61 -10.03
CA THR A 426 7.71 9.35 -9.57
C THR A 426 6.86 8.67 -8.49
N HIS A 427 7.29 7.49 -8.05
CA HIS A 427 6.60 6.67 -7.04
C HIS A 427 6.22 7.47 -5.80
N ALA A 428 5.01 7.29 -5.31
CA ALA A 428 4.43 7.93 -4.13
C ALA A 428 4.28 9.47 -4.19
N THR A 429 4.58 10.12 -5.33
CA THR A 429 4.47 11.59 -5.42
C THR A 429 3.04 12.11 -5.49
N GLU A 430 2.06 11.28 -5.75
CA GLU A 430 0.62 11.62 -5.71
C GLU A 430 0.08 11.68 -4.27
N LEU A 431 0.72 11.01 -3.30
CA LEU A 431 0.25 10.93 -1.92
C LEU A 431 0.10 12.28 -1.22
N PRO A 432 1.04 13.24 -1.30
CA PRO A 432 0.85 14.57 -0.74
C PRO A 432 -0.40 15.28 -1.27
N TYR A 433 -0.76 15.04 -2.55
CA TYR A 433 -1.97 15.60 -3.16
C TYR A 433 -3.21 14.90 -2.65
N LEU A 434 -3.19 13.59 -2.57
CA LEU A 434 -4.31 12.80 -2.06
C LEU A 434 -4.63 13.12 -0.60
N TRP A 435 -3.63 13.20 0.25
CA TRP A 435 -3.82 13.49 1.67
C TRP A 435 -4.01 14.99 1.98
N GLY A 436 -3.75 15.87 1.01
CA GLY A 436 -3.80 17.32 1.21
C GLY A 436 -2.63 17.87 2.03
N ASN A 437 -1.64 17.05 2.33
CA ASN A 437 -0.45 17.37 3.12
C ASN A 437 0.72 17.67 2.16
N LEU A 438 0.62 18.78 1.44
CA LEU A 438 1.53 19.16 0.35
C LEU A 438 2.94 19.58 0.80
N SER A 439 3.26 19.47 2.08
CA SER A 439 4.58 19.82 2.60
C SER A 439 4.97 18.90 3.74
N SER A 440 6.16 18.33 3.67
CA SER A 440 6.76 17.53 4.72
C SER A 440 7.39 18.38 5.85
N GLY A 441 7.25 19.69 5.78
CA GLY A 441 7.74 20.62 6.80
C GLY A 441 8.46 21.86 6.23
N PRO A 442 9.00 22.73 7.10
CA PRO A 442 9.59 24.02 6.70
C PRO A 442 10.80 23.92 5.75
N LYS A 443 11.46 22.76 5.71
CA LYS A 443 12.63 22.50 4.86
C LYS A 443 12.30 21.84 3.54
N ASP A 444 11.03 21.49 3.29
CA ASP A 444 10.60 20.83 2.06
C ASP A 444 10.88 21.70 0.83
N PRO A 445 11.68 21.22 -0.13
CA PRO A 445 12.04 21.98 -1.32
C PRO A 445 11.01 21.88 -2.45
N THR A 446 10.00 21.03 -2.35
CA THR A 446 9.11 20.61 -3.45
C THR A 446 8.52 21.80 -4.21
N PHE A 447 8.10 22.84 -3.51
CA PHE A 447 7.46 24.01 -4.11
C PHE A 447 8.35 25.28 -4.13
N ARG A 448 9.65 25.16 -3.85
CA ARG A 448 10.57 26.33 -3.89
C ARG A 448 10.66 26.99 -5.27
N LEU A 449 10.44 26.23 -6.34
CA LEU A 449 10.41 26.74 -7.71
C LEU A 449 8.96 27.04 -8.20
N GLY A 450 8.01 27.17 -7.29
CA GLY A 450 6.60 27.42 -7.61
C GLY A 450 5.78 26.15 -7.78
N GLY A 451 4.55 26.29 -8.32
CA GLY A 451 3.64 25.17 -8.56
C GLY A 451 2.69 24.87 -7.42
N ARG A 452 2.79 25.53 -6.25
CA ARG A 452 1.98 25.27 -5.06
C ARG A 452 0.48 25.40 -5.34
N ARG A 453 0.04 26.46 -6.02
CA ARG A 453 -1.37 26.67 -6.35
C ARG A 453 -1.94 25.54 -7.22
N ALA A 454 -1.21 25.12 -8.25
CA ALA A 454 -1.62 23.99 -9.08
C ALA A 454 -1.71 22.68 -8.28
N ALA A 455 -0.78 22.48 -7.34
CA ALA A 455 -0.78 21.35 -6.44
C ALA A 455 -2.03 21.33 -5.53
N GLU A 456 -2.42 22.48 -4.98
CA GLU A 456 -3.63 22.64 -4.17
C GLU A 456 -4.89 22.33 -4.98
N GLU A 457 -4.97 22.82 -6.21
CA GLU A 457 -6.09 22.55 -7.14
C GLU A 457 -6.17 21.04 -7.48
N ILE A 458 -5.05 20.37 -7.74
CA ILE A 458 -4.99 18.92 -8.00
C ILE A 458 -5.38 18.15 -6.74
N SER A 459 -4.89 18.54 -5.58
CA SER A 459 -5.22 17.92 -4.30
C SER A 459 -6.71 17.91 -4.04
N VAL A 460 -7.38 19.05 -4.26
CA VAL A 460 -8.84 19.15 -4.15
C VAL A 460 -9.53 18.13 -5.05
N ARG A 461 -9.16 18.07 -6.34
CA ARG A 461 -9.79 17.17 -7.30
C ARG A 461 -9.55 15.69 -6.96
N MET A 462 -8.35 15.34 -6.52
CA MET A 462 -8.04 13.96 -6.11
C MET A 462 -8.87 13.54 -4.90
N GLN A 463 -8.91 14.36 -3.85
CA GLN A 463 -9.72 14.06 -2.67
C GLN A 463 -11.21 13.91 -3.01
N GLU A 464 -11.76 14.81 -3.83
CA GLU A 464 -13.15 14.73 -4.30
C GLU A 464 -13.44 13.43 -5.05
N ARG A 465 -12.54 12.99 -5.94
CA ARG A 465 -12.68 11.75 -6.72
C ARG A 465 -12.63 10.50 -5.83
N TRP A 466 -11.63 10.40 -4.96
CA TRP A 466 -11.46 9.26 -4.05
C TRP A 466 -12.62 9.14 -3.06
N THR A 467 -13.08 10.28 -2.53
CA THR A 467 -14.22 10.28 -1.60
C THR A 467 -15.54 10.05 -2.32
N ALA A 468 -15.76 10.57 -3.54
CA ALA A 468 -16.92 10.23 -4.36
C ALA A 468 -17.00 8.73 -4.61
N PHE A 469 -15.87 8.09 -4.93
CA PHE A 469 -15.79 6.64 -5.08
C PHE A 469 -16.17 5.91 -3.78
N ALA A 470 -15.65 6.35 -2.63
CA ALA A 470 -15.98 5.76 -1.32
C ALA A 470 -17.48 5.92 -1.00
N HIS A 471 -18.11 7.01 -1.42
CA HIS A 471 -19.56 7.22 -1.33
C HIS A 471 -20.38 6.34 -2.30
N GLY A 472 -19.75 5.59 -3.20
CA GLY A 472 -20.43 4.79 -4.23
C GLY A 472 -20.99 5.62 -5.39
N ARG A 473 -20.43 6.79 -5.61
CA ARG A 473 -20.74 7.67 -6.75
C ARG A 473 -19.66 7.52 -7.83
N SER A 474 -19.96 7.98 -9.05
CA SER A 474 -18.90 8.17 -10.05
C SER A 474 -17.76 9.01 -9.46
N PRO A 475 -16.48 8.63 -9.64
CA PRO A 475 -15.34 9.36 -9.08
C PRO A 475 -15.05 10.67 -9.84
N ASP A 476 -16.07 11.48 -10.03
CA ASP A 476 -15.97 12.80 -10.64
C ASP A 476 -15.63 13.86 -9.59
N SER A 477 -15.02 14.95 -10.03
CA SER A 477 -14.72 16.10 -9.18
C SER A 477 -15.67 17.26 -9.48
N PRO A 478 -16.54 17.66 -8.54
CA PRO A 478 -17.46 18.78 -8.74
C PRO A 478 -16.77 20.11 -8.97
N THR A 479 -15.54 20.29 -8.47
CA THR A 479 -14.77 21.53 -8.66
C THR A 479 -14.05 21.60 -10.00
N ALA A 480 -13.86 20.47 -10.66
CA ALA A 480 -13.23 20.39 -11.97
C ALA A 480 -14.26 20.56 -13.10
N LYS A 481 -14.82 21.76 -13.24
CA LYS A 481 -15.94 22.06 -14.17
C LYS A 481 -15.64 21.70 -15.63
N ASP A 482 -14.37 21.75 -16.03
CA ASP A 482 -13.91 21.46 -17.41
C ASP A 482 -13.27 20.07 -17.53
N ALA A 483 -13.23 19.27 -16.46
CA ALA A 483 -12.69 17.91 -16.52
C ALA A 483 -13.73 16.96 -17.16
N PRO A 484 -13.28 16.00 -17.95
CA PRO A 484 -14.16 14.98 -18.48
C PRO A 484 -14.75 14.13 -17.34
N ALA A 485 -15.99 13.66 -17.52
CA ALA A 485 -16.55 12.62 -16.65
C ALA A 485 -15.66 11.37 -16.73
N TRP A 486 -15.28 10.84 -15.57
CA TRP A 486 -14.41 9.67 -15.53
C TRP A 486 -15.21 8.39 -15.74
N ALA A 487 -15.25 7.96 -17.00
CA ALA A 487 -15.93 6.72 -17.37
C ALA A 487 -15.19 5.47 -16.83
N PRO A 488 -15.93 4.40 -16.47
CA PRO A 488 -15.35 3.13 -16.13
C PRO A 488 -14.48 2.57 -17.26
N TYR A 489 -13.47 1.81 -16.90
CA TYR A 489 -12.58 1.08 -17.78
C TYR A 489 -13.27 -0.19 -18.29
N TYR A 490 -13.26 -0.42 -19.59
CA TYR A 490 -13.73 -1.66 -20.20
C TYR A 490 -12.65 -2.23 -21.12
N ALA A 491 -12.34 -3.49 -20.95
CA ALA A 491 -11.55 -4.22 -21.92
C ALA A 491 -12.38 -4.48 -23.18
N GLY A 492 -12.13 -3.76 -24.28
CA GLY A 492 -12.91 -3.85 -25.51
C GLY A 492 -12.18 -3.19 -26.68
N GLU A 493 -12.79 -3.24 -27.87
CA GLU A 493 -12.24 -2.69 -29.12
C GLU A 493 -12.98 -1.44 -29.62
N THR A 494 -13.77 -0.80 -28.78
CA THR A 494 -14.48 0.44 -29.16
C THR A 494 -13.64 1.67 -28.88
N ASP A 495 -13.90 2.78 -29.55
CA ASP A 495 -13.20 4.07 -29.36
C ASP A 495 -13.25 4.60 -27.92
N ASN A 496 -14.18 4.10 -27.12
CA ASN A 496 -14.34 4.47 -25.70
C ASN A 496 -13.86 3.38 -24.72
N SER A 497 -13.19 2.34 -25.21
CA SER A 497 -12.62 1.31 -24.32
C SER A 497 -11.32 1.77 -23.68
N ARG A 498 -10.95 1.11 -22.59
CA ARG A 498 -9.69 1.31 -21.86
C ARG A 498 -9.43 2.77 -21.45
N GLN A 499 -10.49 3.44 -20.98
CA GLN A 499 -10.41 4.84 -20.56
C GLN A 499 -9.47 4.99 -19.35
N THR A 500 -8.47 5.84 -19.49
CA THR A 500 -7.52 6.19 -18.42
C THR A 500 -7.61 7.67 -18.10
N LEU A 501 -7.90 8.03 -16.84
CA LEU A 501 -7.82 9.41 -16.38
C LEU A 501 -6.35 9.78 -16.17
N VAL A 502 -5.86 10.73 -16.96
CA VAL A 502 -4.55 11.33 -16.74
C VAL A 502 -4.70 12.53 -15.83
N ILE A 503 -4.15 12.43 -14.61
CA ILE A 503 -4.21 13.47 -13.60
C ILE A 503 -2.99 14.38 -13.75
N GLU A 504 -3.25 15.60 -14.19
CA GLU A 504 -2.24 16.63 -14.35
C GLU A 504 -2.84 18.00 -13.96
N ARG A 505 -2.19 19.08 -14.37
CA ARG A 505 -2.71 20.43 -14.17
C ARG A 505 -4.14 20.59 -14.72
N GLN A 506 -4.39 19.97 -15.86
CA GLN A 506 -5.74 19.76 -16.42
C GLN A 506 -5.90 18.27 -16.63
N ASP A 507 -6.93 17.69 -16.04
CA ASP A 507 -7.20 16.27 -16.16
C ASP A 507 -7.73 15.97 -17.57
N THR A 508 -7.28 14.85 -18.16
CA THR A 508 -7.73 14.39 -19.47
C THR A 508 -8.13 12.92 -19.39
N LEU A 509 -9.14 12.53 -20.14
CA LEU A 509 -9.51 11.14 -20.30
C LEU A 509 -8.98 10.64 -21.65
N VAL A 510 -8.17 9.59 -21.62
CA VAL A 510 -7.48 9.07 -22.81
C VAL A 510 -7.89 7.62 -23.02
N ALA A 511 -8.42 7.31 -24.19
CA ALA A 511 -8.72 5.94 -24.58
C ALA A 511 -7.42 5.20 -24.92
N ASP A 512 -7.28 4.00 -24.39
CA ASP A 512 -6.18 3.07 -24.65
C ASP A 512 -4.77 3.70 -24.59
N LEU A 513 -4.54 4.48 -23.53
CA LEU A 513 -3.31 5.23 -23.30
C LEU A 513 -2.05 4.35 -23.43
N ASP A 514 -2.14 3.08 -23.04
CA ASP A 514 -1.03 2.15 -22.96
C ASP A 514 -1.05 1.08 -24.08
N ALA A 515 -1.73 1.34 -25.19
CA ALA A 515 -1.78 0.41 -26.33
C ALA A 515 -0.38 -0.08 -26.79
N PRO A 516 0.65 0.77 -26.91
CA PRO A 516 2.00 0.32 -27.27
C PRO A 516 2.62 -0.63 -26.23
N LEU A 517 2.37 -0.39 -24.95
CA LEU A 517 2.86 -1.26 -23.86
C LEU A 517 2.19 -2.63 -23.93
N ARG A 518 0.85 -2.65 -24.00
CA ARG A 518 0.11 -3.92 -24.11
C ARG A 518 0.54 -4.73 -25.32
N ALA A 519 0.76 -4.08 -26.48
CA ALA A 519 1.23 -4.75 -27.67
C ALA A 519 2.64 -5.34 -27.51
N ALA A 520 3.52 -4.66 -26.77
CA ALA A 520 4.90 -5.10 -26.57
C ALA A 520 5.03 -6.18 -25.49
N TRP A 521 4.28 -6.04 -24.37
CA TRP A 521 4.34 -6.98 -23.25
C TRP A 521 3.44 -8.21 -23.44
N GLY A 522 2.40 -8.11 -24.26
CA GLY A 522 1.43 -9.18 -24.50
C GLY A 522 0.40 -9.33 -23.40
N ASP A 523 -0.41 -10.37 -23.53
CA ASP A 523 -1.56 -10.63 -22.66
C ASP A 523 -1.24 -11.57 -21.47
N GLU A 524 -0.10 -12.24 -21.51
CA GLU A 524 0.33 -13.15 -20.46
C GLU A 524 0.74 -12.39 -19.21
N VAL A 525 0.24 -12.83 -18.08
CA VAL A 525 0.63 -12.29 -16.78
C VAL A 525 2.02 -12.80 -16.43
N LEU A 526 2.91 -11.87 -16.15
CA LEU A 526 4.26 -12.15 -15.67
C LEU A 526 4.32 -11.93 -14.17
N ASP A 527 4.64 -12.96 -13.45
CA ASP A 527 4.85 -12.93 -12.00
C ASP A 527 6.21 -13.55 -11.64
N PHE A 528 6.69 -13.24 -10.46
CA PHE A 528 7.88 -13.86 -9.86
C PHE A 528 7.39 -15.00 -8.96
N ARG A 529 8.03 -16.17 -9.01
CA ARG A 529 7.64 -17.35 -8.20
C ARG A 529 8.70 -17.78 -7.20
#